data_f365e7206862932552e27be6e574f587
#
_entry.id   f365e7206862932552e27be6e574f587
#
_cell.length_a   1.000
_cell.length_b   1.000
_cell.length_c   1.000
_cell.angle_alpha   90.00
_cell.angle_beta   90.00
_cell.angle_gamma   90.00
#
_symmetry.space_group_name_H-M   'P 1'
#
loop_
_entity.id
_entity.type
_entity.pdbx_description
1 polymer ?
#
loop_
_entity_poly.entity_id
_entity_poly.type
_entity_poly.pdbx_seq_one_letter_code
_entity_poly.pdbx_strand_id
1 'polypeptide(L)'
;MADKVTNYQCPACTGPLHFDSATGKLVCDYCGSAYEVADIEAQYAARQKKADSAAEADQKKAAQRKASAPVWDEMEAASLTSYTCTTCGAELVCDATTAATNCPYCGNPTVLGGKLSGKLKPEYILPFKLDKNAAIAQLTHYYKGKAFLPKAFKSQNHIAELQGVYVPFWLYDAEADARGSYEGLTTESHREGDYNVTTTQHYDVRREGTAVFTRVPVDGSSKMPNAHMDAIEPFDYSDLKPFSTAYLPGFLADRYDEDSNACAERARTRMLNSTAQALHETTHGYSELNTLHEDINLSKLKAHYALLPVWMLHTRWKDNDFLFAMNGQTGRLIGDLPVDKAKVAAWFAAISLPLMAFLTWLLYL
;
A
#
# COMPACT_ATOMS: atom_id res chain seq x y z
N MET A 1 -13.62 -32.95 2.34
CA MET A 1 -13.58 -32.00 3.46
C MET A 1 -12.13 -31.56 3.56
N ALA A 2 -11.81 -30.30 3.28
CA ALA A 2 -10.44 -29.80 3.41
C ALA A 2 -10.13 -29.70 4.91
N ASP A 3 -9.02 -30.29 5.34
CA ASP A 3 -8.55 -30.19 6.72
C ASP A 3 -8.28 -28.72 7.07
N LYS A 4 -9.01 -28.23 8.07
CA LYS A 4 -8.97 -26.86 8.53
C LYS A 4 -7.88 -26.75 9.61
N VAL A 5 -6.69 -26.31 9.23
CA VAL A 5 -5.65 -25.98 10.22
C VAL A 5 -5.92 -24.58 10.74
N THR A 6 -6.36 -24.45 11.99
CA THR A 6 -6.62 -23.16 12.63
C THR A 6 -5.52 -22.88 13.63
N ASN A 7 -4.61 -21.95 13.31
CA ASN A 7 -3.66 -21.40 14.27
C ASN A 7 -4.25 -20.13 14.86
N TYR A 8 -4.67 -20.18 16.12
CA TYR A 8 -5.25 -19.05 16.83
C TYR A 8 -4.17 -17.99 17.14
N GLN A 9 -4.49 -16.73 16.84
CA GLN A 9 -3.63 -15.58 17.17
C GLN A 9 -4.24 -14.77 18.31
N CYS A 10 -3.36 -14.16 19.09
CA CYS A 10 -3.72 -13.29 20.19
C CYS A 10 -4.43 -12.03 19.69
N PRO A 11 -5.66 -11.73 20.16
CA PRO A 11 -6.37 -10.51 19.77
C PRO A 11 -5.63 -9.21 20.11
N ALA A 12 -4.76 -9.23 21.12
CA ALA A 12 -4.04 -8.03 21.58
C ALA A 12 -2.75 -7.75 20.82
N CYS A 13 -2.01 -8.78 20.34
CA CYS A 13 -0.68 -8.59 19.73
C CYS A 13 -0.41 -9.47 18.52
N THR A 14 -1.39 -10.25 18.04
CA THR A 14 -1.28 -11.20 16.91
C THR A 14 -0.28 -12.34 17.09
N GLY A 15 0.42 -12.44 18.22
CA GLY A 15 1.29 -13.57 18.53
C GLY A 15 0.51 -14.90 18.58
N PRO A 16 1.17 -16.06 18.38
CA PRO A 16 0.50 -17.35 18.44
C PRO A 16 -0.07 -17.60 19.84
N LEU A 17 -1.25 -18.20 19.90
CA LEU A 17 -1.86 -18.70 21.12
C LEU A 17 -1.58 -20.19 21.24
N HIS A 18 -1.18 -20.63 22.40
CA HIS A 18 -1.09 -22.04 22.76
C HIS A 18 -2.03 -22.37 23.93
N PHE A 19 -2.47 -23.63 24.00
CA PHE A 19 -3.32 -24.09 25.07
C PHE A 19 -2.45 -24.43 26.29
N ASP A 20 -2.74 -23.76 27.42
CA ASP A 20 -2.12 -24.06 28.70
C ASP A 20 -3.04 -25.01 29.49
N SER A 21 -2.59 -26.25 29.66
CA SER A 21 -3.34 -27.29 30.36
C SER A 21 -3.52 -27.03 31.87
N ALA A 22 -2.68 -26.19 32.48
CA ALA A 22 -2.77 -25.84 33.89
C ALA A 22 -3.90 -24.85 34.19
N THR A 23 -4.13 -23.91 33.28
CA THR A 23 -5.18 -22.88 33.40
C THR A 23 -6.41 -23.17 32.58
N GLY A 24 -6.34 -24.10 31.61
CA GLY A 24 -7.42 -24.43 30.69
C GLY A 24 -7.69 -23.32 29.63
N LYS A 25 -6.78 -22.37 29.45
CA LYS A 25 -6.93 -21.20 28.61
C LYS A 25 -5.93 -21.18 27.45
N LEU A 26 -6.21 -20.35 26.45
CA LEU A 26 -5.27 -20.01 25.41
C LEU A 26 -4.39 -18.85 25.87
N VAL A 27 -3.08 -19.07 25.95
CA VAL A 27 -2.08 -18.07 26.40
C VAL A 27 -1.20 -17.61 25.27
N CYS A 28 -0.85 -16.34 25.28
CA CYS A 28 0.06 -15.74 24.32
C CYS A 28 1.46 -15.58 24.92
N ASP A 29 2.47 -16.21 24.34
CA ASP A 29 3.87 -16.11 24.79
C ASP A 29 4.49 -14.71 24.60
N TYR A 30 3.89 -13.88 23.72
CA TYR A 30 4.45 -12.56 23.40
C TYR A 30 3.98 -11.45 24.35
N CYS A 31 2.71 -11.47 24.77
CA CYS A 31 2.14 -10.40 25.60
C CYS A 31 1.59 -10.89 26.95
N GLY A 32 1.60 -12.21 27.20
CA GLY A 32 1.11 -12.80 28.43
C GLY A 32 -0.41 -12.79 28.60
N SER A 33 -1.18 -12.39 27.56
CA SER A 33 -2.64 -12.39 27.64
C SER A 33 -3.19 -13.81 27.59
N ALA A 34 -4.22 -14.07 28.39
CA ALA A 34 -4.92 -15.35 28.43
C ALA A 34 -6.40 -15.19 28.08
N TYR A 35 -6.95 -16.11 27.28
CA TYR A 35 -8.31 -16.07 26.76
C TYR A 35 -9.00 -17.40 26.96
N GLU A 36 -10.33 -17.41 27.18
CA GLU A 36 -11.13 -18.60 27.14
C GLU A 36 -11.16 -19.17 25.72
N VAL A 37 -11.07 -20.51 25.62
CA VAL A 37 -11.10 -21.19 24.31
C VAL A 37 -12.37 -20.84 23.55
N ALA A 38 -13.53 -20.87 24.24
CA ALA A 38 -14.84 -20.59 23.63
C ALA A 38 -14.97 -19.18 23.08
N ASP A 39 -14.33 -18.17 23.70
CA ASP A 39 -14.37 -16.78 23.23
C ASP A 39 -13.58 -16.60 21.94
N ILE A 40 -12.42 -17.23 21.86
CA ILE A 40 -11.60 -17.21 20.64
C ILE A 40 -12.29 -17.96 19.51
N GLU A 41 -12.83 -19.15 19.77
CA GLU A 41 -13.59 -19.91 18.77
C GLU A 41 -14.82 -19.15 18.26
N ALA A 42 -15.58 -18.48 19.12
CA ALA A 42 -16.73 -17.68 18.75
C ALA A 42 -16.34 -16.48 17.86
N GLN A 43 -15.23 -15.81 18.18
CA GLN A 43 -14.70 -14.72 17.35
C GLN A 43 -14.31 -15.21 15.95
N TYR A 44 -13.63 -16.35 15.87
CA TYR A 44 -13.23 -16.94 14.58
C TYR A 44 -14.43 -17.41 13.77
N ALA A 45 -15.44 -18.02 14.40
CA ALA A 45 -16.68 -18.42 13.73
C ALA A 45 -17.47 -17.23 13.17
N ALA A 46 -17.55 -16.12 13.91
CA ALA A 46 -18.21 -14.90 13.45
C ALA A 46 -17.47 -14.28 12.23
N ARG A 47 -16.14 -14.28 12.25
CA ARG A 47 -15.29 -13.82 11.13
C ARG A 47 -15.48 -14.69 9.90
N GLN A 48 -15.58 -16.00 10.05
CA GLN A 48 -15.80 -16.93 8.94
C GLN A 48 -17.14 -16.68 8.24
N LYS A 49 -18.25 -16.51 8.98
CA LYS A 49 -19.55 -16.19 8.37
C LYS A 49 -19.52 -14.91 7.52
N LYS A 50 -18.76 -13.89 7.95
CA LYS A 50 -18.61 -12.64 7.22
C LYS A 50 -17.81 -12.82 5.92
N ALA A 51 -16.80 -13.70 5.93
CA ALA A 51 -15.99 -14.00 4.73
C ALA A 51 -16.78 -14.84 3.71
N ASP A 52 -17.56 -15.82 4.17
CA ASP A 52 -18.39 -16.64 3.29
C ASP A 52 -19.42 -15.78 2.52
N SER A 53 -20.04 -14.79 3.21
CA SER A 53 -20.98 -13.87 2.57
C SER A 53 -20.31 -12.93 1.55
N ALA A 54 -19.05 -12.51 1.80
CA ALA A 54 -18.29 -11.70 0.86
C ALA A 54 -17.88 -12.50 -0.40
N ALA A 55 -17.46 -13.76 -0.21
CA ALA A 55 -17.11 -14.66 -1.31
C ALA A 55 -18.31 -14.94 -2.24
N GLU A 56 -19.52 -15.12 -1.69
CA GLU A 56 -20.75 -15.30 -2.49
C GLU A 56 -21.12 -14.04 -3.30
N ALA A 57 -20.93 -12.86 -2.74
CA ALA A 57 -21.17 -11.59 -3.43
C ALA A 57 -20.20 -11.39 -4.60
N ASP A 58 -18.93 -11.76 -4.45
CA ASP A 58 -17.92 -11.67 -5.51
C ASP A 58 -18.14 -12.70 -6.63
N GLN A 59 -18.61 -13.91 -6.31
CA GLN A 59 -19.01 -14.89 -7.33
C GLN A 59 -20.16 -14.41 -8.21
N LYS A 60 -21.14 -13.69 -7.66
CA LYS A 60 -22.25 -13.10 -8.45
C LYS A 60 -21.77 -11.99 -9.38
N LYS A 61 -20.81 -11.16 -8.96
CA LYS A 61 -20.21 -10.11 -9.81
C LYS A 61 -19.32 -10.70 -10.93
N ALA A 62 -18.62 -11.80 -10.68
CA ALA A 62 -17.77 -12.48 -11.66
C ALA A 62 -18.58 -13.11 -12.81
N ALA A 63 -19.81 -13.58 -12.55
CA ALA A 63 -20.68 -14.17 -13.56
C ALA A 63 -21.13 -13.16 -14.64
N GLN A 64 -21.13 -11.86 -14.36
CA GLN A 64 -21.59 -10.81 -15.29
C GLN A 64 -20.51 -10.29 -16.26
N ARG A 65 -19.23 -10.68 -16.12
CA ARG A 65 -18.08 -10.12 -16.88
C ARG A 65 -17.48 -11.05 -17.95
N LYS A 66 -18.20 -12.03 -18.44
CA LYS A 66 -17.73 -13.08 -19.37
C LYS A 66 -17.63 -12.71 -20.85
N ALA A 67 -16.98 -11.62 -21.24
CA ALA A 67 -16.67 -11.45 -22.67
C ALA A 67 -15.38 -10.66 -22.88
N SER A 68 -14.33 -11.31 -23.35
CA SER A 68 -13.10 -10.76 -23.97
C SER A 68 -11.82 -10.59 -23.13
N ALA A 69 -11.64 -11.32 -22.05
CA ALA A 69 -10.41 -11.21 -21.28
C ALA A 69 -9.64 -12.54 -21.25
N PRO A 70 -8.28 -12.54 -21.10
CA PRO A 70 -7.51 -13.76 -21.01
C PRO A 70 -8.04 -14.63 -19.86
N VAL A 71 -8.42 -15.86 -20.21
CA VAL A 71 -8.95 -16.85 -19.28
C VAL A 71 -7.82 -17.79 -18.89
N TRP A 72 -7.85 -18.27 -17.64
CA TRP A 72 -6.90 -19.27 -17.17
C TRP A 72 -7.01 -20.56 -17.99
N ASP A 73 -5.88 -21.10 -18.43
CA ASP A 73 -5.80 -22.45 -18.99
C ASP A 73 -6.11 -23.47 -17.88
N GLU A 74 -6.76 -24.59 -18.22
CA GLU A 74 -7.11 -25.64 -17.26
C GLU A 74 -5.88 -26.22 -16.55
N MET A 75 -4.74 -26.36 -17.23
CA MET A 75 -3.50 -26.85 -16.64
C MET A 75 -2.88 -25.81 -15.68
N GLU A 76 -2.92 -24.53 -16.04
CA GLU A 76 -2.44 -23.45 -15.17
C GLU A 76 -3.33 -23.33 -13.92
N ALA A 77 -4.65 -23.38 -14.09
CA ALA A 77 -5.60 -23.31 -12.98
C ALA A 77 -5.47 -24.51 -12.03
N ALA A 78 -5.15 -25.70 -12.55
CA ALA A 78 -4.92 -26.89 -11.75
C ALA A 78 -3.60 -26.85 -10.96
N SER A 79 -2.61 -26.08 -11.40
CA SER A 79 -1.32 -25.92 -10.74
C SER A 79 -1.36 -24.89 -9.59
N LEU A 80 -2.46 -24.14 -9.46
CA LEU A 80 -2.60 -23.07 -8.49
C LEU A 80 -3.65 -23.40 -7.43
N THR A 81 -3.36 -23.00 -6.21
CA THR A 81 -4.27 -23.07 -5.07
C THR A 81 -4.75 -21.67 -4.72
N SER A 82 -6.06 -21.50 -4.64
CA SER A 82 -6.67 -20.25 -4.18
C SER A 82 -7.02 -20.35 -2.69
N TYR A 83 -6.73 -19.30 -1.94
CA TYR A 83 -7.06 -19.18 -0.52
C TYR A 83 -7.90 -17.93 -0.29
N THR A 84 -8.94 -18.04 0.49
CA THR A 84 -9.78 -16.89 0.88
C THR A 84 -9.62 -16.61 2.35
N CYS A 85 -9.25 -15.39 2.69
CA CYS A 85 -9.15 -14.97 4.09
C CYS A 85 -10.55 -14.84 4.70
N THR A 86 -10.77 -15.53 5.82
CA THR A 86 -12.07 -15.52 6.52
C THR A 86 -12.36 -14.20 7.23
N THR A 87 -11.37 -13.33 7.42
CA THR A 87 -11.52 -12.06 8.13
C THR A 87 -11.79 -10.88 7.19
N CYS A 88 -10.94 -10.70 6.18
CA CYS A 88 -11.02 -9.54 5.28
C CYS A 88 -11.50 -9.88 3.87
N GLY A 89 -11.72 -11.18 3.57
CA GLY A 89 -12.17 -11.65 2.26
C GLY A 89 -11.12 -11.58 1.15
N ALA A 90 -9.83 -11.32 1.46
CA ALA A 90 -8.77 -11.32 0.46
C ALA A 90 -8.63 -12.70 -0.19
N GLU A 91 -8.58 -12.75 -1.51
CA GLU A 91 -8.35 -13.96 -2.28
C GLU A 91 -6.89 -14.06 -2.70
N LEU A 92 -6.17 -14.97 -2.08
CA LEU A 92 -4.76 -15.23 -2.31
C LEU A 92 -4.57 -16.44 -3.21
N VAL A 93 -3.67 -16.34 -4.15
CA VAL A 93 -3.30 -17.43 -5.06
C VAL A 93 -1.82 -17.74 -4.86
N CYS A 94 -1.49 -19.00 -4.80
CA CYS A 94 -0.11 -19.47 -4.77
C CYS A 94 0.04 -20.80 -5.53
N ASP A 95 1.27 -21.22 -5.75
CA ASP A 95 1.56 -22.53 -6.28
C ASP A 95 1.25 -23.63 -5.26
N ALA A 96 1.24 -24.89 -5.71
CA ALA A 96 0.95 -26.05 -4.85
C ALA A 96 1.98 -26.28 -3.73
N THR A 97 3.16 -25.66 -3.81
CA THR A 97 4.26 -25.81 -2.84
C THR A 97 4.27 -24.68 -1.79
N THR A 98 3.59 -23.58 -2.05
CA THR A 98 3.50 -22.43 -1.14
C THR A 98 2.22 -22.51 -0.32
N ALA A 99 2.34 -22.57 1.00
CA ALA A 99 1.22 -22.53 1.92
C ALA A 99 1.02 -21.11 2.47
N ALA A 100 -0.18 -20.56 2.32
CA ALA A 100 -0.56 -19.32 2.98
C ALA A 100 -0.86 -19.64 4.45
N THR A 101 0.03 -19.24 5.36
CA THR A 101 -0.15 -19.46 6.81
C THR A 101 -0.94 -18.31 7.44
N ASN A 102 -0.68 -17.07 7.03
CA ASN A 102 -1.34 -15.86 7.53
C ASN A 102 -1.76 -14.97 6.38
N CYS A 103 -2.86 -14.24 6.54
CA CYS A 103 -3.26 -13.22 5.58
C CYS A 103 -2.29 -12.03 5.64
N PRO A 104 -1.67 -11.60 4.52
CA PRO A 104 -0.73 -10.49 4.52
C PRO A 104 -1.38 -9.13 4.80
N TYR A 105 -2.71 -9.04 4.65
CA TYR A 105 -3.46 -7.80 4.82
C TYR A 105 -3.93 -7.58 6.26
N CYS A 106 -4.51 -8.60 6.89
CA CYS A 106 -5.10 -8.47 8.22
C CYS A 106 -4.45 -9.37 9.28
N GLY A 107 -3.39 -10.12 8.91
CA GLY A 107 -2.67 -11.01 9.81
C GLY A 107 -3.45 -12.25 10.25
N ASN A 108 -4.68 -12.48 9.75
CA ASN A 108 -5.49 -13.62 10.17
C ASN A 108 -4.84 -14.96 9.78
N PRO A 109 -4.65 -15.91 10.70
CA PRO A 109 -4.01 -17.19 10.42
C PRO A 109 -4.92 -18.18 9.68
N THR A 110 -6.22 -17.91 9.59
CA THR A 110 -7.17 -18.82 8.96
C THR A 110 -7.43 -18.40 7.53
N VAL A 111 -7.02 -19.23 6.59
CA VAL A 111 -7.31 -19.08 5.15
C VAL A 111 -7.93 -20.39 4.66
N LEU A 112 -8.97 -20.25 3.82
CA LEU A 112 -9.67 -21.40 3.25
C LEU A 112 -9.13 -21.70 1.85
N GLY A 113 -8.73 -22.95 1.61
CA GLY A 113 -8.31 -23.41 0.29
C GLY A 113 -9.50 -23.59 -0.65
N GLY A 114 -9.35 -23.21 -1.90
CA GLY A 114 -10.34 -23.36 -2.96
C GLY A 114 -9.72 -23.54 -4.33
N LYS A 115 -10.52 -23.76 -5.35
CA LYS A 115 -10.07 -23.82 -6.76
C LYS A 115 -10.10 -22.43 -7.36
N LEU A 116 -9.10 -22.12 -8.16
CA LEU A 116 -9.05 -20.89 -8.93
C LEU A 116 -10.18 -20.88 -9.98
N SER A 117 -11.06 -19.89 -9.95
CA SER A 117 -12.15 -19.78 -10.94
C SER A 117 -12.57 -18.33 -11.18
N GLY A 118 -12.88 -18.01 -12.44
CA GLY A 118 -13.80 -16.92 -12.80
C GLY A 118 -13.29 -15.49 -12.88
N LYS A 119 -12.01 -15.19 -12.57
CA LYS A 119 -11.43 -13.83 -12.73
C LYS A 119 -10.39 -13.77 -13.85
N LEU A 120 -10.08 -12.55 -14.31
CA LEU A 120 -9.09 -12.31 -15.35
C LEU A 120 -7.71 -12.87 -14.95
N LYS A 121 -7.03 -13.46 -15.93
CA LYS A 121 -5.60 -13.79 -15.82
C LYS A 121 -4.78 -12.50 -15.99
N PRO A 122 -3.72 -12.27 -15.18
CA PRO A 122 -2.81 -11.16 -15.41
C PRO A 122 -2.17 -11.22 -16.81
N GLU A 123 -2.00 -10.07 -17.43
CA GLU A 123 -1.23 -9.96 -18.68
C GLU A 123 0.28 -9.93 -18.38
N TYR A 124 0.64 -9.25 -17.29
CA TYR A 124 2.03 -9.02 -16.93
C TYR A 124 2.31 -9.36 -15.46
N ILE A 125 3.58 -9.61 -15.20
CA ILE A 125 4.14 -9.75 -13.86
C ILE A 125 5.48 -9.02 -13.78
N LEU A 126 5.73 -8.36 -12.67
CA LEU A 126 7.01 -7.74 -12.36
C LEU A 126 7.71 -8.57 -11.28
N PRO A 127 8.82 -9.29 -11.61
CA PRO A 127 9.46 -10.17 -10.64
C PRO A 127 10.07 -9.44 -9.44
N PHE A 128 10.08 -10.10 -8.28
CA PHE A 128 10.84 -9.63 -7.12
C PHE A 128 12.33 -9.54 -7.45
N LYS A 129 12.98 -8.44 -7.04
CA LYS A 129 14.45 -8.26 -7.06
C LYS A 129 15.06 -8.41 -5.68
N LEU A 130 14.33 -7.99 -4.65
CA LEU A 130 14.75 -8.11 -3.25
C LEU A 130 14.27 -9.43 -2.68
N ASP A 131 15.20 -10.20 -2.13
CA ASP A 131 14.86 -11.38 -1.35
C ASP A 131 14.35 -11.01 0.06
N LYS A 132 13.85 -11.99 0.79
CA LYS A 132 13.30 -11.78 2.14
C LYS A 132 14.33 -11.21 3.11
N ASN A 133 15.59 -11.62 3.03
CA ASN A 133 16.65 -11.15 3.93
C ASN A 133 16.98 -9.68 3.68
N ALA A 134 17.08 -9.28 2.42
CA ALA A 134 17.27 -7.89 2.03
C ALA A 134 16.08 -7.03 2.47
N ALA A 135 14.85 -7.50 2.30
CA ALA A 135 13.64 -6.80 2.76
C ALA A 135 13.60 -6.64 4.28
N ILE A 136 13.98 -7.67 5.05
CA ILE A 136 14.11 -7.62 6.51
C ILE A 136 15.18 -6.59 6.92
N ALA A 137 16.31 -6.55 6.22
CA ALA A 137 17.38 -5.59 6.49
C ALA A 137 16.92 -4.14 6.27
N GLN A 138 16.17 -3.87 5.19
CA GLN A 138 15.57 -2.56 4.90
C GLN A 138 14.56 -2.15 5.98
N LEU A 139 13.66 -3.04 6.38
CA LEU A 139 12.70 -2.78 7.45
C LEU A 139 13.40 -2.51 8.79
N THR A 140 14.43 -3.28 9.10
CA THR A 140 15.26 -3.08 10.30
C THR A 140 15.96 -1.72 10.28
N HIS A 141 16.45 -1.32 9.10
CA HIS A 141 17.06 0.00 8.90
C HIS A 141 16.03 1.12 9.10
N TYR A 142 14.82 0.95 8.58
CA TYR A 142 13.72 1.91 8.75
C TYR A 142 13.38 2.16 10.23
N TYR A 143 13.51 1.15 11.09
CA TYR A 143 13.30 1.30 12.53
C TYR A 143 14.47 1.97 13.28
N LYS A 144 15.64 2.07 12.65
CA LYS A 144 16.79 2.76 13.27
C LYS A 144 16.50 4.26 13.41
N GLY A 145 16.97 4.86 14.49
CA GLY A 145 16.76 6.29 14.75
C GLY A 145 15.35 6.69 15.20
N LYS A 146 14.38 5.78 15.20
CA LYS A 146 13.03 6.05 15.67
C LYS A 146 12.99 5.97 17.22
N ALA A 147 13.31 7.09 17.91
CA ALA A 147 13.43 7.14 19.37
C ALA A 147 12.13 6.77 20.10
N PHE A 148 10.99 7.16 19.54
CA PHE A 148 9.67 6.97 20.15
C PHE A 148 9.01 5.63 19.82
N LEU A 149 9.67 4.77 19.03
CA LEU A 149 9.14 3.46 18.71
C LEU A 149 9.23 2.54 19.96
N PRO A 150 8.15 1.81 20.33
CA PRO A 150 8.17 0.86 21.43
C PRO A 150 9.22 -0.24 21.22
N LYS A 151 9.91 -0.67 22.27
CA LYS A 151 10.94 -1.72 22.16
C LYS A 151 10.36 -3.06 21.68
N ALA A 152 9.17 -3.42 22.14
CA ALA A 152 8.51 -4.64 21.74
C ALA A 152 8.17 -4.69 20.24
N PHE A 153 7.94 -3.53 19.61
CA PHE A 153 7.66 -3.43 18.17
C PHE A 153 8.89 -3.73 17.30
N LYS A 154 10.08 -3.54 17.87
CA LYS A 154 11.37 -3.86 17.20
C LYS A 154 11.77 -5.33 17.34
N SER A 155 10.95 -6.19 17.98
CA SER A 155 11.30 -7.59 18.18
C SER A 155 11.47 -8.33 16.85
N GLN A 156 12.49 -9.18 16.77
CA GLN A 156 12.81 -9.93 15.55
C GLN A 156 11.67 -10.85 15.08
N ASN A 157 10.84 -11.31 16.01
CA ASN A 157 9.76 -12.23 15.69
C ASN A 157 8.69 -11.63 14.78
N HIS A 158 8.33 -10.34 14.97
CA HIS A 158 7.40 -9.66 14.08
C HIS A 158 7.99 -9.40 12.69
N ILE A 159 9.29 -9.09 12.63
CA ILE A 159 9.96 -8.83 11.34
C ILE A 159 10.04 -10.11 10.50
N ALA A 160 10.14 -11.28 11.13
CA ALA A 160 10.18 -12.57 10.44
C ALA A 160 8.86 -12.92 9.72
N GLU A 161 7.73 -12.31 10.11
CA GLU A 161 6.41 -12.49 9.49
C GLU A 161 6.26 -11.73 8.15
N LEU A 162 7.30 -11.02 7.68
CA LEU A 162 7.31 -10.35 6.40
C LEU A 162 7.02 -11.35 5.26
N GLN A 163 6.01 -11.03 4.43
CA GLN A 163 5.55 -11.87 3.34
C GLN A 163 5.69 -11.16 2.01
N GLY A 164 6.14 -11.87 0.99
CA GLY A 164 6.15 -11.39 -0.39
C GLY A 164 4.81 -11.66 -1.05
N VAL A 165 4.18 -10.61 -1.55
CA VAL A 165 2.88 -10.66 -2.19
C VAL A 165 2.94 -9.97 -3.55
N TYR A 166 2.46 -10.64 -4.56
CA TYR A 166 2.14 -10.00 -5.83
C TYR A 166 0.78 -9.32 -5.71
N VAL A 167 0.78 -8.00 -5.69
CA VAL A 167 -0.42 -7.17 -5.58
C VAL A 167 -0.98 -6.88 -6.98
N PRO A 168 -2.31 -6.92 -7.19
CA PRO A 168 -2.92 -6.59 -8.45
C PRO A 168 -2.85 -5.09 -8.73
N PHE A 169 -2.41 -4.74 -9.92
CA PHE A 169 -2.39 -3.37 -10.43
C PHE A 169 -2.99 -3.29 -11.83
N TRP A 170 -3.64 -2.18 -12.09
CA TRP A 170 -4.01 -1.76 -13.43
C TRP A 170 -2.96 -0.75 -13.92
N LEU A 171 -2.29 -1.08 -15.02
CA LEU A 171 -1.32 -0.21 -15.69
C LEU A 171 -2.04 0.48 -16.84
N TYR A 172 -2.15 1.80 -16.77
CA TYR A 172 -2.88 2.59 -17.75
C TYR A 172 -1.95 3.26 -18.73
N ASP A 173 -2.28 3.12 -20.03
CA ASP A 173 -1.71 3.90 -21.12
C ASP A 173 -2.75 4.94 -21.56
N ALA A 174 -2.30 6.15 -21.92
CA ALA A 174 -3.15 7.20 -22.45
C ALA A 174 -2.34 8.24 -23.23
N GLU A 175 -3.03 9.02 -24.04
CA GLU A 175 -2.50 10.23 -24.66
C GLU A 175 -3.25 11.45 -24.10
N ALA A 176 -2.53 12.51 -23.81
CA ALA A 176 -3.08 13.78 -23.34
C ALA A 176 -2.73 14.89 -24.32
N ASP A 177 -3.76 15.61 -24.78
CA ASP A 177 -3.61 16.89 -25.49
C ASP A 177 -3.96 18.01 -24.52
N ALA A 178 -3.02 18.94 -24.32
CA ALA A 178 -3.15 19.97 -23.30
C ALA A 178 -2.94 21.37 -23.87
N ARG A 179 -3.76 22.31 -23.40
CA ARG A 179 -3.64 23.74 -23.68
C ARG A 179 -3.82 24.53 -22.39
N GLY A 180 -2.93 25.46 -22.13
CA GLY A 180 -2.98 26.34 -20.97
C GLY A 180 -2.78 27.80 -21.36
N SER A 181 -3.54 28.70 -20.73
CA SER A 181 -3.34 30.13 -20.76
C SER A 181 -3.12 30.63 -19.33
N TYR A 182 -2.09 31.45 -19.17
CA TYR A 182 -1.64 31.94 -17.88
C TYR A 182 -1.36 33.43 -17.96
N GLU A 183 -1.49 34.12 -16.85
CA GLU A 183 -0.96 35.45 -16.64
C GLU A 183 0.37 35.35 -15.93
N GLY A 184 1.46 35.69 -16.59
CA GLY A 184 2.79 35.79 -15.99
C GLY A 184 3.06 37.17 -15.48
N LEU A 185 3.63 37.32 -14.29
CA LEU A 185 4.00 38.60 -13.68
C LEU A 185 5.51 38.64 -13.49
N THR A 186 6.14 39.77 -13.88
CA THR A 186 7.50 40.11 -13.45
C THR A 186 7.46 41.42 -12.66
N THR A 187 8.07 41.39 -11.48
CA THR A 187 8.07 42.54 -10.59
C THR A 187 9.49 42.99 -10.31
N GLU A 188 9.77 44.25 -10.66
CA GLU A 188 11.04 44.91 -10.40
C GLU A 188 10.80 46.06 -9.39
N SER A 189 11.63 46.10 -8.35
CA SER A 189 11.60 47.20 -7.38
C SER A 189 12.94 47.88 -7.30
N HIS A 190 12.93 49.22 -7.43
CA HIS A 190 14.12 50.05 -7.27
C HIS A 190 13.80 51.24 -6.39
N ARG A 191 14.84 51.80 -5.79
CA ARG A 191 14.73 53.02 -4.97
C ARG A 191 15.01 54.24 -5.80
N GLU A 192 14.05 55.17 -5.79
CA GLU A 192 14.19 56.47 -6.45
C GLU A 192 14.01 57.58 -5.41
N GLY A 193 15.11 58.12 -4.92
CA GLY A 193 15.11 59.08 -3.80
C GLY A 193 14.62 58.42 -2.50
N ASP A 194 13.53 58.95 -1.92
CA ASP A 194 12.90 58.44 -0.70
C ASP A 194 11.77 57.41 -0.97
N TYR A 195 11.52 57.08 -2.22
CA TYR A 195 10.43 56.17 -2.64
C TYR A 195 10.98 54.85 -3.10
N ASN A 196 10.26 53.77 -2.81
CA ASN A 196 10.42 52.49 -3.47
C ASN A 196 9.42 52.40 -4.63
N VAL A 197 9.94 52.38 -5.84
CA VAL A 197 9.12 52.21 -7.06
C VAL A 197 9.09 50.74 -7.40
N THR A 198 7.90 50.19 -7.53
CA THR A 198 7.67 48.80 -7.94
C THR A 198 6.93 48.81 -9.27
N THR A 199 7.52 48.21 -10.27
CA THR A 199 6.92 48.04 -11.60
C THR A 199 6.57 46.58 -11.80
N THR A 200 5.29 46.30 -12.07
CA THR A 200 4.82 44.96 -12.42
C THR A 200 4.45 44.93 -13.90
N GLN A 201 5.02 43.98 -14.62
CA GLN A 201 4.71 43.72 -16.02
C GLN A 201 3.86 42.47 -16.11
N HIS A 202 2.80 42.52 -16.92
CA HIS A 202 1.85 41.44 -17.15
C HIS A 202 2.06 40.81 -18.50
N TYR A 203 2.08 39.50 -18.58
CA TYR A 203 2.31 38.74 -19.82
C TYR A 203 1.16 37.74 -20.03
N ASP A 204 0.65 37.69 -21.27
CA ASP A 204 -0.22 36.60 -21.72
C ASP A 204 0.66 35.39 -22.13
N VAL A 205 0.63 34.34 -21.36
CA VAL A 205 1.46 33.14 -21.57
C VAL A 205 0.58 31.99 -22.02
N ARG A 206 0.87 31.44 -23.22
CA ARG A 206 0.14 30.30 -23.77
C ARG A 206 1.08 29.12 -23.94
N ARG A 207 0.61 27.95 -23.56
CA ARG A 207 1.30 26.67 -23.73
C ARG A 207 0.36 25.66 -24.32
N GLU A 208 0.89 24.85 -25.22
CA GLU A 208 0.20 23.66 -25.71
C GLU A 208 1.20 22.54 -25.91
N GLY A 209 0.75 21.30 -25.77
CA GLY A 209 1.59 20.15 -25.95
C GLY A 209 0.81 18.85 -25.83
N THR A 210 1.49 17.77 -26.15
CA THR A 210 0.98 16.42 -26.02
C THR A 210 1.85 15.64 -25.03
N ALA A 211 1.23 14.82 -24.20
CA ALA A 211 1.93 13.88 -23.32
C ALA A 211 1.45 12.45 -23.60
N VAL A 212 2.39 11.52 -23.58
CA VAL A 212 2.09 10.09 -23.70
C VAL A 212 2.36 9.43 -22.36
N PHE A 213 1.34 8.83 -21.79
CA PHE A 213 1.43 8.07 -20.56
C PHE A 213 1.54 6.59 -20.88
N THR A 214 2.52 5.94 -20.26
CA THR A 214 2.73 4.51 -20.41
C THR A 214 2.82 3.88 -19.03
N ARG A 215 1.96 2.89 -18.76
CA ARG A 215 1.96 2.09 -17.54
C ARG A 215 1.81 2.91 -16.26
N VAL A 216 0.88 3.86 -16.23
CA VAL A 216 0.53 4.57 -15.00
C VAL A 216 -0.15 3.58 -14.05
N PRO A 217 0.46 3.25 -12.91
CA PRO A 217 -0.05 2.20 -12.03
C PRO A 217 -1.19 2.72 -11.16
N VAL A 218 -2.19 1.87 -10.96
CA VAL A 218 -3.23 2.04 -9.93
C VAL A 218 -3.50 0.66 -9.36
N ASP A 219 -3.39 0.52 -8.03
CA ASP A 219 -3.68 -0.74 -7.37
C ASP A 219 -5.16 -1.13 -7.52
N GLY A 220 -5.41 -2.42 -7.71
CA GLY A 220 -6.73 -3.00 -7.90
C GLY A 220 -7.23 -3.75 -6.66
N SER A 221 -6.73 -3.42 -5.46
CA SER A 221 -7.09 -4.09 -4.21
C SER A 221 -7.59 -3.10 -3.16
N SER A 222 -8.85 -3.19 -2.77
CA SER A 222 -9.42 -2.41 -1.68
C SER A 222 -8.87 -2.79 -0.29
N LYS A 223 -8.05 -3.85 -0.21
CA LYS A 223 -7.46 -4.35 1.05
C LYS A 223 -6.28 -3.51 1.52
N MET A 224 -5.66 -2.77 0.59
CA MET A 224 -4.53 -1.88 0.88
C MET A 224 -4.98 -0.42 0.84
N PRO A 225 -4.50 0.42 1.75
CA PRO A 225 -4.67 1.86 1.59
C PRO A 225 -3.98 2.32 0.29
N ASN A 226 -4.72 2.99 -0.61
CA ASN A 226 -4.18 3.52 -1.86
C ASN A 226 -2.92 4.36 -1.64
N ALA A 227 -2.90 5.18 -0.56
CA ALA A 227 -1.75 5.99 -0.19
C ALA A 227 -0.47 5.16 0.09
N HIS A 228 -0.61 3.92 0.60
CA HIS A 228 0.54 3.03 0.78
C HIS A 228 1.06 2.53 -0.56
N MET A 229 0.17 2.16 -1.48
CA MET A 229 0.56 1.68 -2.80
C MET A 229 1.18 2.79 -3.65
N ASP A 230 0.63 3.99 -3.61
CA ASP A 230 1.21 5.18 -4.27
C ASP A 230 2.59 5.55 -3.68
N ALA A 231 2.78 5.42 -2.36
CA ALA A 231 4.02 5.79 -1.69
C ALA A 231 5.21 4.86 -1.96
N ILE A 232 4.98 3.60 -2.32
CA ILE A 232 6.05 2.65 -2.67
C ILE A 232 6.51 2.76 -4.12
N GLU A 233 5.87 3.56 -4.95
CA GLU A 233 6.31 3.86 -6.31
C GLU A 233 7.63 4.68 -6.30
N PRO A 234 8.42 4.68 -7.38
CA PRO A 234 8.17 4.05 -8.68
C PRO A 234 8.60 2.57 -8.73
N PHE A 235 7.98 1.86 -9.67
CA PHE A 235 8.44 0.55 -10.14
C PHE A 235 9.21 0.70 -11.45
N ASP A 236 10.24 -0.11 -11.65
CA ASP A 236 10.98 -0.18 -12.92
C ASP A 236 10.32 -1.19 -13.86
N TYR A 237 9.57 -0.70 -14.83
CA TYR A 237 8.83 -1.52 -15.78
C TYR A 237 9.70 -2.11 -16.91
N SER A 238 11.00 -1.82 -16.95
CA SER A 238 11.92 -2.48 -17.91
C SER A 238 12.00 -3.98 -17.68
N ASP A 239 11.75 -4.45 -16.44
CA ASP A 239 11.74 -5.85 -16.07
C ASP A 239 10.35 -6.51 -16.15
N LEU A 240 9.33 -5.79 -16.63
CA LEU A 240 7.98 -6.33 -16.77
C LEU A 240 7.99 -7.50 -17.77
N LYS A 241 7.44 -8.64 -17.35
CA LYS A 241 7.38 -9.87 -18.15
C LYS A 241 5.92 -10.24 -18.44
N PRO A 242 5.66 -10.97 -19.54
CA PRO A 242 4.41 -11.68 -19.67
C PRO A 242 4.17 -12.57 -18.46
N PHE A 243 2.92 -12.63 -17.98
CA PHE A 243 2.60 -13.42 -16.81
C PHE A 243 2.92 -14.90 -17.03
N SER A 244 3.57 -15.50 -16.04
CA SER A 244 3.79 -16.95 -15.94
C SER A 244 3.69 -17.37 -14.48
N THR A 245 3.07 -18.51 -14.23
CA THR A 245 3.00 -19.13 -12.89
C THR A 245 4.37 -19.48 -12.32
N ALA A 246 5.41 -19.59 -13.16
CA ALA A 246 6.78 -19.84 -12.75
C ALA A 246 7.38 -18.74 -11.83
N TYR A 247 6.78 -17.56 -11.76
CA TYR A 247 7.19 -16.47 -10.86
C TYR A 247 6.54 -16.50 -9.49
N LEU A 248 5.54 -17.38 -9.28
CA LEU A 248 4.76 -17.42 -8.03
C LEU A 248 5.40 -18.25 -6.90
N PRO A 249 6.25 -19.29 -7.15
CA PRO A 249 6.78 -20.12 -6.06
C PRO A 249 7.44 -19.31 -4.97
N GLY A 250 7.01 -19.53 -3.70
CA GLY A 250 7.51 -18.81 -2.53
C GLY A 250 6.83 -17.47 -2.24
N PHE A 251 5.90 -17.04 -3.09
CA PHE A 251 5.15 -15.78 -2.96
C PHE A 251 3.66 -16.04 -2.98
N LEU A 252 2.90 -15.13 -2.36
CA LEU A 252 1.46 -15.07 -2.50
C LEU A 252 1.13 -14.12 -3.65
N ALA A 253 0.01 -14.35 -4.32
CA ALA A 253 -0.54 -13.38 -5.28
C ALA A 253 -1.96 -13.02 -4.84
N ASP A 254 -2.25 -11.74 -4.76
CA ASP A 254 -3.62 -11.26 -4.51
C ASP A 254 -4.38 -11.10 -5.82
N ARG A 255 -5.69 -11.16 -5.74
CA ARG A 255 -6.60 -10.97 -6.87
C ARG A 255 -7.28 -9.63 -6.72
N TYR A 256 -7.44 -8.89 -7.85
CA TYR A 256 -8.15 -7.62 -7.81
C TYR A 256 -9.60 -7.79 -7.30
N ASP A 257 -10.05 -6.88 -6.50
CA ASP A 257 -11.45 -6.69 -6.10
C ASP A 257 -12.03 -5.38 -6.65
N GLU A 258 -11.15 -4.45 -7.08
CA GLU A 258 -11.51 -3.26 -7.85
C GLU A 258 -11.12 -3.45 -9.33
N ASP A 259 -12.08 -3.31 -10.23
CA ASP A 259 -11.82 -3.49 -11.67
C ASP A 259 -11.20 -2.25 -12.33
N SER A 260 -10.75 -2.42 -13.58
CA SER A 260 -10.13 -1.33 -14.34
C SER A 260 -11.03 -0.11 -14.53
N ASN A 261 -12.35 -0.26 -14.53
CA ASN A 261 -13.26 0.88 -14.68
C ASN A 261 -13.37 1.65 -13.35
N ALA A 262 -13.41 0.94 -12.22
CA ALA A 262 -13.42 1.55 -10.89
C ALA A 262 -12.13 2.33 -10.63
N CYS A 263 -10.98 1.78 -11.05
CA CYS A 263 -9.67 2.41 -10.90
C CYS A 263 -9.37 3.52 -11.93
N ALA A 264 -10.13 3.59 -13.03
CA ALA A 264 -9.84 4.50 -14.15
C ALA A 264 -9.85 5.99 -13.74
N GLU A 265 -10.72 6.38 -12.80
CA GLU A 265 -10.82 7.78 -12.37
C GLU A 265 -9.56 8.23 -11.60
N ARG A 266 -8.99 7.35 -10.76
CA ARG A 266 -7.70 7.63 -10.10
C ARG A 266 -6.58 7.79 -11.13
N ALA A 267 -6.54 6.92 -12.15
CA ALA A 267 -5.55 7.01 -13.22
C ALA A 267 -5.70 8.34 -13.99
N ARG A 268 -6.93 8.73 -14.36
CA ARG A 268 -7.23 10.00 -15.04
C ARG A 268 -6.74 11.19 -14.22
N THR A 269 -7.09 11.26 -12.95
CA THR A 269 -6.67 12.35 -12.05
C THR A 269 -5.15 12.46 -11.98
N ARG A 270 -4.42 11.34 -11.87
CA ARG A 270 -2.95 11.33 -11.86
C ARG A 270 -2.37 11.87 -13.17
N MET A 271 -2.91 11.44 -14.31
CA MET A 271 -2.45 11.88 -15.65
C MET A 271 -2.76 13.37 -15.89
N LEU A 272 -3.97 13.83 -15.51
CA LEU A 272 -4.35 15.24 -15.63
C LEU A 272 -3.42 16.14 -14.81
N ASN A 273 -3.19 15.78 -13.52
CA ASN A 273 -2.31 16.54 -12.65
C ASN A 273 -0.86 16.57 -13.17
N SER A 274 -0.35 15.43 -13.67
CA SER A 274 0.99 15.36 -14.25
C SER A 274 1.12 16.20 -15.52
N THR A 275 0.08 16.23 -16.35
CA THR A 275 0.05 17.04 -17.57
C THR A 275 0.00 18.54 -17.24
N ALA A 276 -0.85 18.95 -16.29
CA ALA A 276 -0.91 20.33 -15.83
C ALA A 276 0.43 20.77 -15.24
N GLN A 277 1.05 19.95 -14.39
CA GLN A 277 2.37 20.22 -13.84
C GLN A 277 3.42 20.39 -14.95
N ALA A 278 3.43 19.50 -15.95
CA ALA A 278 4.36 19.59 -17.08
C ALA A 278 4.18 20.88 -17.87
N LEU A 279 2.94 21.36 -18.10
CA LEU A 279 2.69 22.67 -18.72
C LEU A 279 3.25 23.81 -17.86
N HIS A 280 3.00 23.80 -16.56
CA HIS A 280 3.54 24.78 -15.62
C HIS A 280 5.07 24.81 -15.63
N GLU A 281 5.72 23.65 -15.68
CA GLU A 281 7.19 23.54 -15.72
C GLU A 281 7.81 24.13 -16.99
N THR A 282 7.03 24.34 -18.06
CA THR A 282 7.49 25.03 -19.27
C THR A 282 7.40 26.55 -19.17
N THR A 283 6.82 27.09 -18.12
CA THR A 283 6.63 28.53 -17.91
C THR A 283 7.67 29.07 -16.94
N HIS A 284 8.84 29.46 -17.45
CA HIS A 284 9.92 30.01 -16.64
C HIS A 284 10.05 31.51 -16.81
N GLY A 285 10.66 32.18 -15.85
CA GLY A 285 11.05 33.59 -15.95
C GLY A 285 10.02 34.60 -15.41
N TYR A 286 8.94 34.13 -14.80
CA TYR A 286 7.95 34.95 -14.11
C TYR A 286 8.14 34.90 -12.62
N SER A 287 7.91 36.02 -11.92
CA SER A 287 7.90 36.04 -10.45
C SER A 287 6.62 35.43 -9.87
N GLU A 288 5.53 35.48 -10.64
CA GLU A 288 4.24 34.87 -10.31
C GLU A 288 3.58 34.37 -11.60
N LEU A 289 2.87 33.26 -11.54
CA LEU A 289 2.13 32.68 -12.65
C LEU A 289 0.72 32.32 -12.20
N ASN A 290 -0.26 32.99 -12.78
CA ASN A 290 -1.67 32.76 -12.49
C ASN A 290 -2.32 31.96 -13.61
N THR A 291 -2.90 30.82 -13.31
CA THR A 291 -3.64 30.01 -14.28
C THR A 291 -4.96 30.67 -14.61
N LEU A 292 -5.18 31.03 -15.87
CA LEU A 292 -6.43 31.58 -16.37
C LEU A 292 -7.37 30.48 -16.87
N HIS A 293 -6.80 29.55 -17.66
CA HIS A 293 -7.55 28.44 -18.23
C HIS A 293 -6.61 27.29 -18.57
N GLU A 294 -7.06 26.07 -18.24
CA GLU A 294 -6.42 24.83 -18.67
C GLU A 294 -7.46 23.89 -19.25
N ASP A 295 -7.17 23.34 -20.45
CA ASP A 295 -7.96 22.33 -21.12
C ASP A 295 -7.05 21.14 -21.41
N ILE A 296 -7.30 20.02 -20.74
CA ILE A 296 -6.53 18.79 -20.88
C ILE A 296 -7.47 17.66 -21.25
N ASN A 297 -7.31 17.14 -22.46
CA ASN A 297 -8.13 16.06 -22.98
C ASN A 297 -7.35 14.74 -23.02
N LEU A 298 -7.81 13.76 -22.24
CA LEU A 298 -7.25 12.40 -22.25
C LEU A 298 -7.98 11.53 -23.26
N SER A 299 -7.20 10.87 -24.10
CA SER A 299 -7.67 9.95 -25.13
C SER A 299 -6.94 8.60 -25.06
N LYS A 300 -7.44 7.60 -25.79
CA LYS A 300 -6.85 6.25 -25.93
C LYS A 300 -6.55 5.53 -24.62
N LEU A 301 -7.37 5.76 -23.58
CA LEU A 301 -7.19 5.11 -22.29
C LEU A 301 -7.31 3.59 -22.42
N LYS A 302 -6.24 2.87 -22.07
CA LYS A 302 -6.15 1.41 -22.10
C LYS A 302 -5.57 0.92 -20.77
N ALA A 303 -6.16 -0.12 -20.20
CA ALA A 303 -5.74 -0.72 -18.94
C ALA A 303 -5.18 -2.13 -19.18
N HIS A 304 -4.07 -2.44 -18.52
CA HIS A 304 -3.42 -3.75 -18.53
C HIS A 304 -3.38 -4.30 -17.10
N TYR A 305 -3.82 -5.53 -16.90
CA TYR A 305 -3.74 -6.21 -15.61
C TYR A 305 -2.34 -6.73 -15.36
N ALA A 306 -1.71 -6.30 -14.26
CA ALA A 306 -0.37 -6.71 -13.87
C ALA A 306 -0.30 -7.10 -12.39
N LEU A 307 0.65 -7.96 -12.06
CA LEU A 307 1.03 -8.30 -10.69
C LEU A 307 2.36 -7.63 -10.36
N LEU A 308 2.39 -6.78 -9.33
CA LEU A 308 3.59 -6.07 -8.89
C LEU A 308 4.08 -6.60 -7.53
N PRO A 309 5.42 -6.67 -7.33
CA PRO A 309 6.02 -7.28 -6.15
C PRO A 309 5.99 -6.34 -4.95
N VAL A 310 5.37 -6.76 -3.86
CA VAL A 310 5.29 -5.99 -2.61
C VAL A 310 5.63 -6.89 -1.42
N TRP A 311 6.60 -6.49 -0.63
CA TRP A 311 6.83 -7.07 0.69
C TRP A 311 5.87 -6.44 1.68
N MET A 312 5.11 -7.25 2.40
CA MET A 312 4.07 -6.83 3.32
C MET A 312 4.33 -7.36 4.72
N LEU A 313 4.09 -6.52 5.71
CA LEU A 313 4.07 -6.90 7.11
C LEU A 313 2.87 -6.28 7.79
N HIS A 314 1.97 -7.14 8.28
CA HIS A 314 0.89 -6.74 9.15
C HIS A 314 1.27 -7.04 10.60
N THR A 315 1.13 -6.07 11.49
CA THR A 315 1.35 -6.27 12.92
C THR A 315 0.34 -5.48 13.74
N ARG A 316 -0.01 -6.01 14.91
CA ARG A 316 -0.97 -5.37 15.82
C ARG A 316 -0.27 -4.94 17.11
N TRP A 317 -0.56 -3.72 17.55
CA TRP A 317 -0.01 -3.18 18.79
C TRP A 317 -1.08 -2.37 19.53
N LYS A 318 -1.39 -2.78 20.79
CA LYS A 318 -2.39 -2.10 21.63
C LYS A 318 -3.70 -1.83 20.89
N ASP A 319 -4.27 -2.90 20.31
CA ASP A 319 -5.54 -2.88 19.55
C ASP A 319 -5.55 -2.05 18.26
N ASN A 320 -4.40 -1.52 17.82
CA ASN A 320 -4.25 -0.89 16.53
C ASN A 320 -3.49 -1.78 15.56
N ASP A 321 -3.95 -1.81 14.33
CA ASP A 321 -3.31 -2.52 13.23
C ASP A 321 -2.30 -1.60 12.54
N PHE A 322 -1.11 -2.13 12.25
CA PHE A 322 -0.03 -1.44 11.55
C PHE A 322 0.35 -2.25 10.33
N LEU A 323 0.24 -1.63 9.18
CA LEU A 323 0.56 -2.25 7.91
C LEU A 323 1.78 -1.58 7.30
N PHE A 324 2.75 -2.40 6.89
CA PHE A 324 3.93 -1.97 6.17
C PHE A 324 3.90 -2.55 4.77
N ALA A 325 4.21 -1.73 3.80
CA ALA A 325 4.40 -2.13 2.42
C ALA A 325 5.77 -1.68 1.94
N MET A 326 6.46 -2.55 1.19
CA MET A 326 7.75 -2.24 0.61
C MET A 326 7.79 -2.72 -0.84
N ASN A 327 8.25 -1.85 -1.73
CA ASN A 327 8.48 -2.19 -3.12
C ASN A 327 9.50 -3.34 -3.23
N GLY A 328 9.10 -4.45 -3.85
CA GLY A 328 9.92 -5.65 -3.99
C GLY A 328 11.11 -5.53 -4.94
N GLN A 329 11.23 -4.40 -5.67
CA GLN A 329 12.39 -4.10 -6.51
C GLN A 329 13.33 -3.09 -5.85
N THR A 330 12.79 -1.97 -5.39
CA THR A 330 13.58 -0.81 -4.95
C THR A 330 13.84 -0.78 -3.44
N GLY A 331 13.05 -1.51 -2.65
CA GLY A 331 13.09 -1.46 -1.20
C GLY A 331 12.45 -0.19 -0.60
N ARG A 332 11.82 0.66 -1.43
CA ARG A 332 11.09 1.82 -0.94
C ARG A 332 9.94 1.36 -0.05
N LEU A 333 9.90 1.86 1.17
CA LEU A 333 9.04 1.36 2.25
C LEU A 333 8.17 2.47 2.80
N ILE A 334 6.92 2.13 3.08
CA ILE A 334 5.95 2.93 3.83
C ILE A 334 5.37 2.09 4.96
N GLY A 335 4.99 2.71 6.03
CA GLY A 335 4.25 2.06 7.13
C GLY A 335 4.10 3.00 8.31
N ASP A 336 2.99 2.84 9.00
CA ASP A 336 2.69 3.59 10.19
C ASP A 336 3.43 3.02 11.40
N LEU A 337 3.96 3.90 12.23
CA LEU A 337 4.70 3.51 13.42
C LEU A 337 3.96 3.91 14.69
N PRO A 338 3.81 3.00 15.66
CA PRO A 338 3.25 3.37 16.95
C PRO A 338 4.21 4.28 17.72
N VAL A 339 3.64 5.25 18.41
CA VAL A 339 4.37 6.18 19.25
C VAL A 339 4.20 5.79 20.73
N ASP A 340 5.30 5.60 21.40
CA ASP A 340 5.35 5.37 22.85
C ASP A 340 5.15 6.71 23.59
N LYS A 341 3.93 6.95 24.04
CA LYS A 341 3.53 8.19 24.71
C LYS A 341 4.37 8.46 25.97
N ALA A 342 4.81 7.41 26.70
CA ALA A 342 5.64 7.57 27.87
C ALA A 342 7.04 8.08 27.50
N LYS A 343 7.63 7.59 26.40
CA LYS A 343 8.88 8.09 25.90
C LYS A 343 8.76 9.54 25.41
N VAL A 344 7.66 9.88 24.71
CA VAL A 344 7.42 11.28 24.29
C VAL A 344 7.35 12.20 25.50
N ALA A 345 6.58 11.83 26.53
CA ALA A 345 6.49 12.63 27.77
C ALA A 345 7.86 12.76 28.49
N ALA A 346 8.63 11.68 28.56
CA ALA A 346 9.97 11.71 29.15
C ALA A 346 10.93 12.63 28.36
N TRP A 347 10.93 12.56 27.03
CA TRP A 347 11.71 13.44 26.16
C TRP A 347 11.27 14.89 26.26
N PHE A 348 9.95 15.13 26.30
CA PHE A 348 9.42 16.46 26.49
C PHE A 348 9.88 17.06 27.81
N ALA A 349 9.76 16.31 28.91
CA ALA A 349 10.23 16.74 30.22
C ALA A 349 11.76 16.99 30.25
N ALA A 350 12.54 16.11 29.61
CA ALA A 350 13.99 16.22 29.55
C ALA A 350 14.47 17.47 28.78
N ILE A 351 13.69 17.97 27.85
CA ILE A 351 14.01 19.18 27.08
C ILE A 351 13.41 20.42 27.75
N SER A 352 12.13 20.35 28.15
CA SER A 352 11.41 21.54 28.68
C SER A 352 11.92 21.98 30.07
N LEU A 353 12.23 21.04 30.96
CA LEU A 353 12.67 21.40 32.31
C LEU A 353 14.01 22.13 32.31
N PRO A 354 15.08 21.69 31.61
CA PRO A 354 16.33 22.48 31.54
C PRO A 354 16.13 23.82 30.82
N LEU A 355 15.29 23.86 29.78
CA LEU A 355 15.00 25.10 29.06
C LEU A 355 14.29 26.12 29.96
N MET A 356 13.27 25.67 30.71
CA MET A 356 12.60 26.51 31.70
C MET A 356 13.57 27.01 32.78
N ALA A 357 14.42 26.13 33.31
CA ALA A 357 15.44 26.50 34.31
C ALA A 357 16.41 27.54 33.73
N PHE A 358 16.85 27.36 32.50
CA PHE A 358 17.75 28.32 31.82
C PHE A 358 17.05 29.68 31.58
N LEU A 359 15.81 29.68 31.10
CA LEU A 359 15.04 30.91 30.86
C LEU A 359 14.73 31.64 32.18
N THR A 360 14.38 30.92 33.24
CA THR A 360 14.19 31.54 34.58
C THR A 360 15.50 32.13 35.12
N TRP A 361 16.63 31.43 35.00
CA TRP A 361 17.93 31.95 35.38
C TRP A 361 18.27 33.23 34.61
N LEU A 362 17.99 33.27 33.30
CA LEU A 362 18.23 34.46 32.46
C LEU A 362 17.34 35.66 32.80
N LEU A 363 16.12 35.43 33.33
CA LEU A 363 15.21 36.47 33.77
C LEU A 363 15.58 37.06 35.15
N TYR A 364 16.38 36.32 35.95
CA TYR A 364 16.85 36.76 37.26
C TYR A 364 18.27 37.35 37.24
N LEU A 365 18.96 37.34 36.10
CA LEU A 365 20.24 38.02 35.84
C LEU A 365 19.99 39.43 35.27
#